data_39484e29d8f4177895be71ee20609bb7
#
_entry.id   39484e29d8f4177895be71ee20609bb7
#
_cell.length_a   1.000
_cell.length_b   1.000
_cell.length_c   1.000
_cell.angle_alpha   90.00
_cell.angle_beta   90.00
_cell.angle_gamma   90.00
#
_symmetry.space_group_name_H-M   'P 1'
#
loop_
_entity.id
_entity.type
_entity.pdbx_description
1 polymer ?
#
loop_
_entity_poly.entity_id
_entity_poly.type
_entity_poly.pdbx_seq_one_letter_code
_entity_poly.pdbx_strand_id
1 'polypeptide(L)'
;MIGFEVIINKKSLIGGIQDGVISVIIERLALDDRNYLAINFGGYDKETDSHTVWLDEELPINNTITVKVIELSSNAIATSLQNRANRENFVKVPLNIGLEVIVREEVLSAHIKKGSIHLIATLLNDKDKCEIFVDFVATECMDSEDSPKKYWYKKALQLGDSVTIEAKKITKMTI
;
A
#
# COMPACT_ATOMS: atom_id res chain seq x y z
N MET A 1 -12.17 -7.53 -16.53
CA MET A 1 -11.69 -7.88 -15.17
C MET A 1 -11.45 -6.62 -14.37
N ILE A 2 -11.38 -6.71 -13.05
CA ILE A 2 -11.06 -5.58 -12.19
C ILE A 2 -9.56 -5.61 -11.84
N GLY A 3 -8.96 -4.45 -11.71
CA GLY A 3 -7.56 -4.27 -11.34
C GLY A 3 -7.31 -2.96 -10.60
N PHE A 4 -6.04 -2.69 -10.32
CA PHE A 4 -5.61 -1.43 -9.75
C PHE A 4 -4.82 -0.58 -10.76
N GLU A 5 -5.08 0.72 -10.73
CA GLU A 5 -4.21 1.76 -11.27
C GLU A 5 -3.51 2.45 -10.10
N VAL A 6 -2.18 2.40 -10.09
CA VAL A 6 -1.35 3.09 -9.10
C VAL A 6 -0.70 4.29 -9.75
N ILE A 7 -0.99 5.48 -9.24
CA ILE A 7 -0.50 6.75 -9.77
C ILE A 7 0.48 7.35 -8.77
N ILE A 8 1.73 7.56 -9.19
CA ILE A 8 2.79 8.20 -8.40
C ILE A 8 3.39 9.32 -9.26
N ASN A 9 3.39 10.56 -8.78
CA ASN A 9 4.00 11.68 -9.50
C ASN A 9 3.54 11.80 -10.97
N LYS A 10 2.25 11.59 -11.24
CA LYS A 10 1.63 11.59 -12.58
C LYS A 10 2.03 10.41 -13.48
N LYS A 11 2.82 9.47 -12.99
CA LYS A 11 3.06 8.20 -13.68
C LYS A 11 2.03 7.19 -13.22
N SER A 12 1.42 6.49 -14.16
CA SER A 12 0.42 5.45 -13.89
C SER A 12 1.00 4.09 -14.20
N LEU A 13 0.76 3.14 -13.29
CA LEU A 13 1.01 1.71 -13.47
C LEU A 13 -0.30 0.97 -13.28
N ILE A 14 -0.57 0.01 -14.13
CA ILE A 14 -1.79 -0.77 -14.10
C ILE A 14 -1.44 -2.24 -13.88
N GLY A 15 -2.13 -2.88 -12.94
CA GLY A 15 -2.01 -4.32 -12.68
C GLY A 15 -3.36 -4.97 -12.55
N GLY A 16 -3.50 -6.14 -13.18
CA GLY A 16 -4.71 -6.94 -13.14
C GLY A 16 -4.37 -8.43 -13.26
N ILE A 17 -5.10 -9.26 -12.52
CA ILE A 17 -5.01 -10.72 -12.54
C ILE A 17 -6.44 -11.27 -12.58
N GLN A 18 -6.69 -12.24 -13.47
CA GLN A 18 -8.04 -12.74 -13.68
C GLN A 18 -8.50 -13.66 -12.55
N ASP A 19 -7.62 -14.53 -12.06
CA ASP A 19 -7.87 -15.43 -10.92
C ASP A 19 -6.67 -15.36 -9.97
N GLY A 20 -6.85 -14.69 -8.83
CA GLY A 20 -5.76 -14.52 -7.89
C GLY A 20 -5.90 -13.32 -6.98
N VAL A 21 -4.77 -12.79 -6.56
CA VAL A 21 -4.67 -11.69 -5.60
C VAL A 21 -3.79 -10.59 -6.16
N ILE A 22 -4.24 -9.36 -6.04
CA ILE A 22 -3.44 -8.18 -6.33
C ILE A 22 -3.34 -7.36 -5.04
N SER A 23 -2.17 -6.82 -4.75
CA SER A 23 -1.97 -5.95 -3.61
C SER A 23 -1.10 -4.74 -3.94
N VAL A 24 -1.48 -3.60 -3.34
CA VAL A 24 -0.63 -2.41 -3.23
C VAL A 24 -0.34 -2.23 -1.76
N ILE A 25 0.93 -2.31 -1.38
CA ILE A 25 1.40 -2.20 -0.01
C ILE A 25 2.25 -0.96 0.11
N ILE A 26 1.85 -0.02 0.96
CA ILE A 26 2.67 1.12 1.35
C ILE A 26 3.08 0.90 2.80
N GLU A 27 4.38 0.89 3.03
CA GLU A 27 4.98 0.59 4.32
C GLU A 27 5.84 1.76 4.81
N ARG A 28 5.54 2.25 6.00
CA ARG A 28 6.42 3.11 6.79
C ARG A 28 6.97 2.29 7.95
N LEU A 29 8.26 1.97 7.89
CA LEU A 29 8.96 1.28 8.96
C LEU A 29 9.83 2.25 9.75
N ALA A 30 9.73 2.22 11.07
CA ALA A 30 10.51 3.03 12.00
C ALA A 30 11.08 2.13 13.10
N LEU A 31 12.17 1.45 12.82
CA LEU A 31 12.95 0.64 13.75
C LEU A 31 14.38 1.19 13.84
N ASP A 32 15.10 0.80 14.89
CA ASP A 32 16.45 1.33 15.15
C ASP A 32 17.43 1.01 14.02
N ASP A 33 17.33 -0.19 13.45
CA ASP A 33 18.16 -0.70 12.35
C ASP A 33 17.55 -0.48 10.96
N ARG A 34 16.23 -0.33 10.88
CA ARG A 34 15.48 -0.18 9.62
C ARG A 34 14.48 0.96 9.72
N ASN A 35 14.67 1.98 8.92
CA ASN A 35 13.81 3.15 8.92
C ASN A 35 13.65 3.64 7.48
N TYR A 36 12.50 3.34 6.86
CA TYR A 36 12.23 3.65 5.47
C TYR A 36 10.74 3.84 5.19
N LEU A 37 10.46 4.32 4.00
CA LEU A 37 9.14 4.39 3.39
C LEU A 37 9.20 3.74 2.00
N ALA A 38 8.31 2.80 1.74
CA ALA A 38 8.33 2.00 0.52
C ALA A 38 6.93 1.73 -0.02
N ILE A 39 6.87 1.42 -1.31
CA ILE A 39 5.69 0.88 -1.99
C ILE A 39 6.06 -0.44 -2.67
N ASN A 40 5.14 -1.39 -2.57
CA ASN A 40 5.15 -2.61 -3.36
C ASN A 40 3.78 -2.75 -4.05
N PHE A 41 3.79 -3.03 -5.34
CA PHE A 41 2.60 -3.34 -6.13
C PHE A 41 2.85 -4.61 -6.91
N GLY A 42 2.05 -5.61 -6.67
CA GLY A 42 2.22 -6.92 -7.29
C GLY A 42 0.99 -7.80 -7.11
N GLY A 43 1.13 -9.04 -7.54
CA GLY A 43 0.06 -10.00 -7.41
C GLY A 43 0.52 -11.44 -7.56
N TYR A 44 -0.39 -12.34 -7.25
CA TYR A 44 -0.26 -13.78 -7.42
C TYR A 44 -1.37 -14.29 -8.30
N ASP A 45 -1.02 -14.94 -9.39
CA ASP A 45 -1.92 -15.56 -10.35
C ASP A 45 -2.04 -17.05 -10.01
N LYS A 46 -3.25 -17.49 -9.68
CA LYS A 46 -3.53 -18.89 -9.31
C LYS A 46 -3.46 -19.83 -10.51
N GLU A 47 -3.82 -19.36 -11.71
CA GLU A 47 -3.86 -20.20 -12.90
C GLU A 47 -2.45 -20.59 -13.35
N THR A 48 -1.51 -19.65 -13.26
CA THR A 48 -0.11 -19.86 -13.67
C THR A 48 0.82 -20.19 -12.51
N ASP A 49 0.33 -20.19 -11.26
CA ASP A 49 1.09 -20.35 -10.01
C ASP A 49 2.31 -19.42 -9.97
N SER A 50 2.09 -18.15 -10.30
CA SER A 50 3.18 -17.20 -10.47
C SER A 50 2.94 -15.89 -9.73
N HIS A 51 4.05 -15.28 -9.27
CA HIS A 51 4.07 -13.94 -8.67
C HIS A 51 4.58 -12.92 -9.68
N THR A 52 3.88 -11.79 -9.77
CA THR A 52 4.30 -10.63 -10.56
C THR A 52 4.55 -9.44 -9.63
N VAL A 53 5.68 -8.76 -9.83
CA VAL A 53 6.00 -7.48 -9.17
C VAL A 53 6.00 -6.40 -10.25
N TRP A 54 5.05 -5.48 -10.20
CA TRP A 54 4.97 -4.34 -11.10
C TRP A 54 5.75 -3.15 -10.60
N LEU A 55 5.83 -2.99 -9.26
CA LEU A 55 6.55 -1.91 -8.61
C LEU A 55 7.06 -2.38 -7.25
N ASP A 56 8.31 -2.08 -6.93
CA ASP A 56 8.89 -2.22 -5.60
C ASP A 56 10.01 -1.19 -5.44
N GLU A 57 9.69 -0.05 -4.83
CA GLU A 57 10.62 1.07 -4.73
C GLU A 57 10.45 1.88 -3.42
N GLU A 58 11.45 2.71 -3.15
CA GLU A 58 11.40 3.73 -2.12
C GLU A 58 10.41 4.82 -2.50
N LEU A 59 9.63 5.29 -1.52
CA LEU A 59 8.73 6.41 -1.68
C LEU A 59 9.36 7.70 -1.12
N PRO A 60 9.55 8.73 -1.96
CA PRO A 60 9.94 10.04 -1.47
C PRO A 60 8.84 10.68 -0.61
N ILE A 61 9.26 11.41 0.41
CA ILE A 61 8.36 12.20 1.27
C ILE A 61 7.69 13.31 0.44
N ASN A 62 6.45 13.65 0.79
CA ASN A 62 5.59 14.62 0.11
C ASN A 62 5.13 14.20 -1.29
N ASN A 63 5.30 12.95 -1.66
CA ASN A 63 4.66 12.42 -2.85
C ASN A 63 3.25 11.93 -2.53
N THR A 64 2.34 12.21 -3.45
CA THR A 64 0.98 11.68 -3.40
C THR A 64 0.91 10.41 -4.23
N ILE A 65 0.40 9.35 -3.63
CA ILE A 65 0.07 8.09 -4.30
C ILE A 65 -1.44 7.99 -4.36
N THR A 66 -1.96 7.61 -5.52
CA THR A 66 -3.38 7.27 -5.66
C THR A 66 -3.51 5.85 -6.17
N VAL A 67 -4.26 5.03 -5.45
CA VAL A 67 -4.65 3.67 -5.86
C VAL A 67 -6.11 3.74 -6.26
N LYS A 68 -6.42 3.44 -7.52
CA LYS A 68 -7.79 3.40 -8.05
C LYS A 68 -8.21 1.99 -8.38
N VAL A 69 -9.46 1.68 -8.10
CA VAL A 69 -10.11 0.46 -8.57
C VAL A 69 -10.66 0.71 -9.97
N ILE A 70 -10.16 0.00 -10.95
CA ILE A 70 -10.52 0.21 -12.36
C ILE A 70 -10.99 -1.08 -13.04
N GLU A 71 -11.79 -0.91 -14.08
CA GLU A 71 -12.10 -2.01 -14.99
C GLU A 71 -11.03 -2.10 -16.10
N LEU A 72 -10.57 -3.32 -16.36
CA LEU A 72 -9.55 -3.61 -17.35
C LEU A 72 -10.12 -4.44 -18.49
N SER A 73 -9.81 -4.07 -19.73
CA SER A 73 -9.95 -4.96 -20.86
C SER A 73 -8.88 -6.07 -20.77
N SER A 74 -9.19 -7.26 -21.24
CA SER A 74 -8.31 -8.44 -21.18
C SER A 74 -6.89 -8.24 -21.75
N ASN A 75 -6.66 -7.16 -22.48
CA ASN A 75 -5.38 -6.86 -23.14
C ASN A 75 -4.56 -5.76 -22.43
N ALA A 76 -5.00 -5.25 -21.27
CA ALA A 76 -4.39 -4.10 -20.60
C ALA A 76 -3.50 -4.48 -19.39
N ILE A 77 -2.88 -5.66 -19.41
CA ILE A 77 -2.00 -6.08 -18.31
C ILE A 77 -0.63 -5.41 -18.52
N ALA A 78 -0.23 -4.60 -17.55
CA ALA A 78 1.12 -4.03 -17.54
C ALA A 78 2.16 -5.14 -17.37
N THR A 79 3.08 -5.25 -18.31
CA THR A 79 4.08 -6.32 -18.37
C THR A 79 5.46 -5.91 -17.86
N SER A 80 5.58 -4.84 -17.07
CA SER A 80 6.87 -4.46 -16.50
C SER A 80 7.14 -5.22 -15.22
N LEU A 81 7.90 -6.29 -15.31
CA LEU A 81 8.49 -6.96 -14.16
C LEU A 81 9.61 -6.09 -13.60
N GLN A 82 9.54 -5.72 -12.34
CA GLN A 82 10.66 -5.10 -11.64
C GLN A 82 11.31 -6.11 -10.69
N ASN A 83 12.62 -5.98 -10.51
CA ASN A 83 13.32 -6.68 -9.45
C ASN A 83 12.93 -6.06 -8.11
N ARG A 84 12.86 -6.88 -7.06
CA ARG A 84 12.63 -6.38 -5.70
C ARG A 84 13.74 -5.42 -5.29
N ALA A 85 13.35 -4.27 -4.73
CA ALA A 85 14.29 -3.29 -4.24
C ALA A 85 15.03 -3.80 -2.99
N ASN A 86 16.33 -3.48 -2.89
CA ASN A 86 17.08 -3.72 -1.67
C ASN A 86 16.80 -2.60 -0.67
N ARG A 87 15.97 -2.87 0.33
CA ARG A 87 15.52 -1.90 1.34
C ARG A 87 16.62 -1.40 2.28
N GLU A 88 17.77 -2.09 2.33
CA GLU A 88 18.93 -1.64 3.11
C GLU A 88 19.54 -0.33 2.58
N ASN A 89 19.32 -0.06 1.30
CA ASN A 89 19.81 1.16 0.62
C ASN A 89 18.83 2.33 0.66
N PHE A 90 17.65 2.15 1.27
CA PHE A 90 16.65 3.20 1.30
C PHE A 90 17.06 4.35 2.23
N VAL A 91 16.68 5.57 1.86
CA VAL A 91 16.97 6.78 2.63
C VAL A 91 16.20 6.74 3.95
N LYS A 92 16.88 7.08 5.04
CA LYS A 92 16.23 7.17 6.34
C LYS A 92 15.19 8.28 6.37
N VAL A 93 13.98 7.91 6.75
CA VAL A 93 12.84 8.82 6.84
C VAL A 93 12.82 9.49 8.23
N PRO A 94 12.63 10.81 8.33
CA PRO A 94 12.49 11.47 9.63
C PRO A 94 11.40 10.86 10.50
N LEU A 95 11.63 10.72 11.80
CA LEU A 95 10.72 10.04 12.73
C LEU A 95 9.34 10.71 12.84
N ASN A 96 9.23 12.00 12.52
CA ASN A 96 7.97 12.73 12.54
C ASN A 96 7.13 12.58 11.25
N ILE A 97 7.58 11.77 10.30
CA ILE A 97 6.83 11.45 9.08
C ILE A 97 5.94 10.24 9.35
N GLY A 98 4.65 10.43 9.10
CA GLY A 98 3.64 9.39 9.10
C GLY A 98 2.94 9.28 7.75
N LEU A 99 1.83 8.55 7.71
CA LEU A 99 0.97 8.42 6.54
C LEU A 99 -0.39 9.09 6.81
N GLU A 100 -0.83 9.92 5.88
CA GLU A 100 -2.22 10.33 5.76
C GLU A 100 -2.86 9.58 4.62
N VAL A 101 -4.06 9.08 4.85
CA VAL A 101 -4.81 8.26 3.91
C VAL A 101 -6.20 8.83 3.75
N ILE A 102 -6.64 9.04 2.53
CA ILE A 102 -7.98 9.50 2.20
C ILE A 102 -8.69 8.38 1.45
N VAL A 103 -9.76 7.87 2.06
CA VAL A 103 -10.62 6.83 1.47
C VAL A 103 -12.02 7.40 1.34
N ARG A 104 -12.47 7.68 0.11
CA ARG A 104 -13.69 8.45 -0.14
C ARG A 104 -13.59 9.83 0.55
N GLU A 105 -14.43 10.08 1.57
CA GLU A 105 -14.44 11.35 2.33
C GLU A 105 -13.76 11.22 3.70
N GLU A 106 -13.32 10.02 4.07
CA GLU A 106 -12.66 9.77 5.35
C GLU A 106 -11.16 10.06 5.27
N VAL A 107 -10.67 10.85 6.21
CA VAL A 107 -9.25 11.17 6.34
C VAL A 107 -8.70 10.47 7.59
N LEU A 108 -7.75 9.59 7.36
CA LEU A 108 -7.07 8.82 8.39
C LEU A 108 -5.61 9.25 8.45
N SER A 109 -5.02 9.29 9.63
CA SER A 109 -3.60 9.58 9.76
C SER A 109 -2.97 8.76 10.87
N ALA A 110 -1.78 8.24 10.61
CA ALA A 110 -0.99 7.51 11.58
C ALA A 110 0.45 8.02 11.60
N HIS A 111 1.00 8.10 12.81
CA HIS A 111 2.39 8.40 13.07
C HIS A 111 2.85 7.52 14.23
N ILE A 112 4.03 6.96 14.13
CA ILE A 112 4.65 6.13 15.15
C ILE A 112 6.10 6.56 15.36
N LYS A 113 6.58 6.46 16.61
CA LYS A 113 7.99 6.68 16.93
C LYS A 113 8.83 5.44 16.65
N LYS A 114 8.29 4.26 16.96
CA LYS A 114 8.94 2.97 16.74
C LYS A 114 7.88 1.94 16.37
N GLY A 115 8.07 1.22 15.25
CA GLY A 115 7.12 0.23 14.76
C GLY A 115 6.88 0.31 13.27
N SER A 116 5.65 0.05 12.82
CA SER A 116 5.28 0.08 11.41
C SER A 116 3.90 0.66 11.16
N ILE A 117 3.75 1.32 10.01
CA ILE A 117 2.45 1.70 9.46
C ILE A 117 2.35 1.04 8.09
N HIS A 118 1.25 0.32 7.85
CA HIS A 118 0.95 -0.30 6.56
C HIS A 118 -0.39 0.19 6.04
N LEU A 119 -0.42 0.55 4.78
CA LEU A 119 -1.64 0.59 3.99
C LEU A 119 -1.56 -0.56 3.00
N ILE A 120 -2.61 -1.37 2.95
CA ILE A 120 -2.70 -2.52 2.07
C ILE A 120 -4.03 -2.45 1.32
N ALA A 121 -3.99 -2.09 0.04
CA ALA A 121 -5.13 -2.24 -0.84
C ALA A 121 -5.05 -3.64 -1.46
N THR A 122 -6.09 -4.43 -1.28
CA THR A 122 -6.16 -5.82 -1.74
C THR A 122 -7.36 -6.01 -2.66
N LEU A 123 -7.14 -6.71 -3.75
CA LEU A 123 -8.16 -7.18 -4.67
C LEU A 123 -8.02 -8.69 -4.77
N LEU A 124 -9.07 -9.38 -4.40
CA LEU A 124 -9.21 -10.82 -4.53
C LEU A 124 -10.13 -11.09 -5.72
N ASN A 125 -9.58 -11.60 -6.81
CA ASN A 125 -10.34 -12.11 -7.94
C ASN A 125 -10.43 -13.63 -7.82
N ASP A 126 -11.64 -14.14 -7.75
CA ASP A 126 -11.94 -15.55 -7.91
C ASP A 126 -13.02 -15.66 -9.00
N LYS A 127 -13.11 -16.79 -9.67
CA LYS A 127 -13.98 -16.98 -10.87
C LYS A 127 -15.40 -16.44 -10.71
N ASP A 128 -15.95 -16.51 -9.49
CA ASP A 128 -17.33 -16.11 -9.17
C ASP A 128 -17.43 -14.93 -8.19
N LYS A 129 -16.30 -14.42 -7.69
CA LYS A 129 -16.30 -13.41 -6.63
C LYS A 129 -15.14 -12.44 -6.77
N CYS A 130 -15.44 -11.17 -6.64
CA CYS A 130 -14.44 -10.13 -6.53
C CYS A 130 -14.62 -9.38 -5.21
N GLU A 131 -13.59 -9.39 -4.37
CA GLU A 131 -13.55 -8.62 -3.13
C GLU A 131 -12.42 -7.60 -3.20
N ILE A 132 -12.73 -6.36 -2.85
CA ILE A 132 -11.78 -5.26 -2.84
C ILE A 132 -11.87 -4.57 -1.50
N PHE A 133 -10.74 -4.38 -0.85
CA PHE A 133 -10.70 -3.68 0.42
C PHE A 133 -9.36 -2.98 0.65
N VAL A 134 -9.39 -2.03 1.55
CA VAL A 134 -8.19 -1.39 2.07
C VAL A 134 -8.10 -1.62 3.58
N ASP A 135 -6.91 -2.02 4.04
CA ASP A 135 -6.52 -2.08 5.44
C ASP A 135 -5.48 -0.98 5.72
N PHE A 136 -5.72 -0.19 6.76
CA PHE A 136 -4.74 0.76 7.27
C PHE A 136 -4.40 0.38 8.70
N VAL A 137 -3.16 -0.02 8.93
CA VAL A 137 -2.70 -0.60 10.19
C VAL A 137 -1.48 0.16 10.69
N ALA A 138 -1.53 0.64 11.93
CA ALA A 138 -0.36 1.15 12.62
C ALA A 138 -0.07 0.27 13.85
N THR A 139 1.18 -0.15 13.98
CA THR A 139 1.66 -0.95 15.12
C THR A 139 2.80 -0.22 15.78
N GLU A 140 2.60 0.26 17.00
CA GLU A 140 3.61 0.95 17.79
C GLU A 140 4.28 -0.02 18.75
N CYS A 141 5.60 -0.18 18.63
CA CYS A 141 6.40 -0.95 19.57
C CYS A 141 6.67 -0.11 20.82
N MET A 142 6.35 -0.66 21.98
CA MET A 142 6.65 -0.04 23.28
C MET A 142 8.04 -0.46 23.75
N ASP A 143 8.77 0.41 24.42
CA ASP A 143 10.09 0.11 24.98
C ASP A 143 10.04 -0.75 26.28
N SER A 144 8.83 -1.06 26.75
CA SER A 144 8.55 -1.90 27.92
C SER A 144 8.00 -3.27 27.50
N GLU A 145 7.90 -4.21 28.46
CA GLU A 145 7.34 -5.56 28.28
C GLU A 145 5.84 -5.56 27.86
N ASP A 146 5.26 -4.41 27.63
CA ASP A 146 3.88 -4.26 27.22
C ASP A 146 3.70 -4.70 25.76
N SER A 147 2.55 -5.31 25.49
CA SER A 147 2.16 -5.68 24.13
C SER A 147 2.10 -4.46 23.20
N PRO A 148 2.54 -4.57 21.95
CA PRO A 148 2.51 -3.45 21.01
C PRO A 148 1.07 -2.93 20.83
N LYS A 149 0.91 -1.61 20.80
CA LYS A 149 -0.38 -1.00 20.48
C LYS A 149 -0.63 -1.14 18.99
N LYS A 150 -1.81 -1.65 18.63
CA LYS A 150 -2.25 -1.81 17.26
C LYS A 150 -3.51 -0.99 17.01
N TYR A 151 -3.46 -0.18 15.95
CA TYR A 151 -4.57 0.59 15.41
C TYR A 151 -4.92 -0.01 14.05
N TRP A 152 -6.20 -0.20 13.79
CA TRP A 152 -6.64 -0.87 12.58
C TRP A 152 -7.94 -0.27 12.05
N TYR A 153 -7.92 0.03 10.75
CA TYR A 153 -9.06 0.44 9.96
C TYR A 153 -9.16 -0.45 8.73
N LYS A 154 -10.36 -0.90 8.42
CA LYS A 154 -10.65 -1.69 7.21
C LYS A 154 -11.89 -1.15 6.52
N LYS A 155 -11.85 -1.04 5.20
CA LYS A 155 -12.99 -0.61 4.37
C LYS A 155 -13.04 -1.37 3.07
N ALA A 156 -14.24 -1.84 2.72
CA ALA A 156 -14.51 -2.39 1.40
C ALA A 156 -14.53 -1.26 0.36
N LEU A 157 -13.94 -1.54 -0.80
CA LEU A 157 -13.89 -0.65 -1.96
C LEU A 157 -14.79 -1.20 -3.08
N GLN A 158 -15.15 -0.33 -4.01
CA GLN A 158 -15.95 -0.64 -5.20
C GLN A 158 -15.24 -0.13 -6.45
N LEU A 159 -15.67 -0.60 -7.61
CA LEU A 159 -15.22 -0.08 -8.89
C LEU A 159 -15.39 1.45 -8.93
N GLY A 160 -14.33 2.15 -9.32
CA GLY A 160 -14.26 3.61 -9.35
C GLY A 160 -13.80 4.27 -8.04
N ASP A 161 -13.73 3.55 -6.92
CA ASP A 161 -13.18 4.07 -5.68
C ASP A 161 -11.67 4.32 -5.82
N SER A 162 -11.18 5.27 -5.03
CA SER A 162 -9.77 5.56 -4.91
C SER A 162 -9.34 5.73 -3.46
N VAL A 163 -8.07 5.39 -3.21
CA VAL A 163 -7.36 5.66 -1.97
C VAL A 163 -6.20 6.57 -2.28
N THR A 164 -6.15 7.72 -1.63
CA THR A 164 -5.04 8.68 -1.78
C THR A 164 -4.18 8.65 -0.53
N ILE A 165 -2.87 8.56 -0.71
CA ILE A 165 -1.89 8.42 0.37
C ILE A 165 -0.82 9.49 0.23
N GLU A 166 -0.47 10.11 1.33
CA GLU A 166 0.62 11.08 1.41
C GLU A 166 1.50 10.79 2.63
N ALA A 167 2.80 10.70 2.41
CA ALA A 167 3.78 10.64 3.49
C ALA A 167 4.19 12.05 3.87
N LYS A 168 3.79 12.49 5.07
CA LYS A 168 4.03 13.85 5.53
C LYS A 168 4.19 13.93 7.04
N LYS A 169 4.54 15.12 7.53
CA LYS A 169 4.58 15.39 8.96
C LYS A 169 3.17 15.25 9.56
N ILE A 170 3.01 14.31 10.48
CA ILE A 170 1.77 14.08 11.22
C ILE A 170 1.93 14.56 12.65
N THR A 171 1.04 15.44 13.09
CA THR A 171 1.02 15.98 14.46
C THR A 171 -0.07 15.37 15.32
N LYS A 172 -1.09 14.76 14.69
CA LYS A 172 -2.20 14.10 15.38
C LYS A 172 -2.54 12.82 14.66
N MET A 173 -2.68 11.73 15.42
CA MET A 173 -3.14 10.44 14.90
C MET A 173 -4.67 10.40 14.85
N THR A 174 -5.21 9.85 13.77
CA THR A 174 -6.65 9.65 13.56
C THR A 174 -6.83 8.35 12.80
N ILE A 175 -7.18 7.28 13.50
CA ILE A 175 -7.54 5.95 12.97
C ILE A 175 -8.75 5.46 13.74
#